data_54381829f537f3a2fb5a678614237c27
#
_entry.id   54381829f537f3a2fb5a678614237c27
#
_cell.length_a   1.000
_cell.length_b   1.000
_cell.length_c   1.000
_cell.angle_alpha   90.00
_cell.angle_beta   90.00
_cell.angle_gamma   90.00
#
_symmetry.space_group_name_H-M   'P 1'
#
loop_
_entity.id
_entity.type
_entity.pdbx_description
1 polymer ?
#
loop_
_entity_poly.entity_id
_entity_poly.type
_entity_poly.pdbx_seq_one_letter_code
_entity_poly.pdbx_strand_id
1 'polypeptide(L)'
;MSTPAPTGRPDGSAPTVPAPSHSWTVKVREAAVEALPPEKLLPDGQPTYVASWIYLFGVASIASLIVTVLSGSILAVKGPNWWHQTGPGHFFNSIHLWSVELFFFVMVVHLWGKYWMAAWRGGRIRVWVTGAIVFLVAVPTAFTGYLSQQNFDSQWISTQSKDAINSTGLGSFFNVLNFGQMYGWHVLLLPVAVIILVAAHVLLVRNHGVVPPFELHERPELAGTGDVRAAPGPEVHS
;
A
#
# COMPACT_ATOMS: atom_id res chain seq x y z
N MET A 1 -7.44 28.97 81.20
CA MET A 1 -7.91 27.77 80.50
C MET A 1 -7.39 27.88 79.05
N SER A 2 -6.24 27.25 78.80
CA SER A 2 -5.58 27.31 77.52
C SER A 2 -5.81 25.97 76.79
N THR A 3 -6.46 25.96 75.67
CA THR A 3 -6.64 24.79 74.82
C THR A 3 -5.38 24.52 73.98
N PRO A 4 -4.85 23.32 73.91
CA PRO A 4 -3.74 23.02 73.05
C PRO A 4 -4.20 22.83 71.59
N ALA A 5 -3.38 23.32 70.66
CA ALA A 5 -3.57 23.17 69.24
C ALA A 5 -3.28 21.73 68.75
N PRO A 6 -4.00 21.21 67.76
CA PRO A 6 -3.72 19.89 67.22
C PRO A 6 -2.52 19.96 66.25
N THR A 7 -1.44 19.27 66.61
CA THR A 7 -0.33 18.97 65.72
C THR A 7 -0.67 17.70 64.95
N GLY A 8 -1.05 17.85 63.69
CA GLY A 8 -1.20 16.76 62.75
C GLY A 8 -0.84 17.27 61.36
N ARG A 9 0.45 17.14 60.99
CA ARG A 9 0.83 17.21 59.58
C ARG A 9 0.31 15.96 58.89
N PRO A 10 -0.51 16.07 57.82
CA PRO A 10 -0.76 14.91 57.00
C PRO A 10 0.51 14.63 56.18
N ASP A 11 0.99 13.42 56.36
CA ASP A 11 2.07 12.82 55.57
C ASP A 11 1.66 12.77 54.11
N GLY A 12 2.14 13.77 53.36
CA GLY A 12 1.85 13.92 51.93
C GLY A 12 2.76 13.00 51.09
N SER A 13 2.69 11.68 51.34
CA SER A 13 3.26 10.73 50.40
C SER A 13 2.41 10.73 49.14
N ALA A 14 2.92 11.40 48.08
CA ALA A 14 2.33 11.32 46.74
C ALA A 14 2.20 9.83 46.33
N PRO A 15 1.10 9.44 45.69
CA PRO A 15 0.94 8.07 45.24
C PRO A 15 2.10 7.71 44.32
N THR A 16 2.92 6.74 44.78
CA THR A 16 4.00 6.17 43.96
C THR A 16 3.35 5.47 42.78
N VAL A 17 3.49 6.05 41.59
CA VAL A 17 3.11 5.39 40.36
C VAL A 17 3.91 4.09 40.26
N PRO A 18 3.27 2.92 40.16
CA PRO A 18 3.99 1.66 40.06
C PRO A 18 4.94 1.72 38.86
N ALA A 19 6.18 1.29 39.05
CA ALA A 19 7.12 1.17 37.93
C ALA A 19 6.51 0.31 36.81
N PRO A 20 6.70 0.67 35.55
CA PRO A 20 6.10 -0.05 34.45
C PRO A 20 6.47 -1.53 34.52
N SER A 21 5.45 -2.38 34.49
CA SER A 21 5.64 -3.83 34.56
C SER A 21 6.46 -4.27 33.33
N HIS A 22 7.55 -5.01 33.55
CA HIS A 22 8.38 -5.59 32.48
C HIS A 22 7.67 -6.75 31.74
N SER A 23 6.35 -6.69 31.58
CA SER A 23 5.61 -7.70 30.85
C SER A 23 6.02 -7.71 29.37
N TRP A 24 5.99 -8.88 28.76
CA TRP A 24 6.31 -9.03 27.33
C TRP A 24 5.44 -8.13 26.42
N THR A 25 4.20 -7.89 26.83
CA THR A 25 3.26 -7.00 26.12
C THR A 25 3.72 -5.55 26.12
N VAL A 26 4.30 -5.07 27.21
CA VAL A 26 4.89 -3.73 27.30
C VAL A 26 6.08 -3.62 26.37
N LYS A 27 6.98 -4.61 26.36
CA LYS A 27 8.14 -4.65 25.46
C LYS A 27 7.73 -4.66 23.98
N VAL A 28 6.72 -5.46 23.62
CA VAL A 28 6.19 -5.49 22.24
C VAL A 28 5.57 -4.16 21.86
N ARG A 29 4.79 -3.55 22.76
CA ARG A 29 4.19 -2.23 22.52
C ARG A 29 5.26 -1.15 22.34
N GLU A 30 6.25 -1.11 23.21
CA GLU A 30 7.36 -0.14 23.14
C GLU A 30 8.15 -0.31 21.85
N ALA A 31 8.51 -1.54 21.48
CA ALA A 31 9.17 -1.84 20.22
C ALA A 31 8.30 -1.45 19.00
N ALA A 32 6.99 -1.66 19.05
CA ALA A 32 6.07 -1.28 17.97
C ALA A 32 5.96 0.25 17.85
N VAL A 33 5.84 0.98 18.97
CA VAL A 33 5.78 2.45 18.97
C VAL A 33 7.11 3.06 18.51
N GLU A 34 8.24 2.47 18.91
CA GLU A 34 9.56 2.91 18.45
C GLU A 34 9.75 2.69 16.95
N ALA A 35 9.34 1.52 16.43
CA ALA A 35 9.44 1.19 15.02
C ALA A 35 8.46 2.01 14.14
N LEU A 36 7.28 2.31 14.66
CA LEU A 36 6.17 2.97 13.97
C LEU A 36 5.56 4.08 14.86
N PRO A 37 6.23 5.21 15.03
CA PRO A 37 5.73 6.32 15.84
C PRO A 37 4.36 6.80 15.34
N PRO A 38 3.37 6.99 16.23
CA PRO A 38 2.02 7.43 15.85
C PRO A 38 2.00 8.72 15.02
N GLU A 39 2.89 9.66 15.30
CA GLU A 39 3.02 10.93 14.57
C GLU A 39 3.43 10.73 13.11
N LYS A 40 4.13 9.64 12.79
CA LYS A 40 4.47 9.27 11.40
C LYS A 40 3.34 8.51 10.72
N LEU A 41 2.56 7.72 11.47
CA LEU A 41 1.44 6.96 10.90
C LEU A 41 0.26 7.86 10.55
N LEU A 42 -0.04 8.84 11.42
CA LEU A 42 -1.15 9.80 11.28
C LEU A 42 -0.63 11.23 11.49
N PRO A 43 0.16 11.76 10.53
CA PRO A 43 0.69 13.12 10.67
C PRO A 43 -0.42 14.16 10.55
N ASP A 44 -0.40 15.18 11.42
CA ASP A 44 -1.37 16.29 11.44
C ASP A 44 -1.26 17.18 10.20
N GLY A 45 -0.12 17.18 9.53
CA GLY A 45 0.14 17.94 8.30
C GLY A 45 0.86 17.12 7.25
N GLN A 46 0.59 17.42 5.99
CA GLN A 46 1.27 16.84 4.84
C GLN A 46 1.97 17.93 4.03
N PRO A 47 3.17 17.67 3.49
CA PRO A 47 3.81 18.61 2.57
C PRO A 47 2.91 18.89 1.36
N THR A 48 2.85 20.14 0.89
CA THR A 48 1.98 20.57 -0.21
C THR A 48 2.22 19.80 -1.52
N TYR A 49 3.43 19.33 -1.77
CA TYR A 49 3.74 18.55 -2.98
C TYR A 49 3.00 17.20 -3.03
N VAL A 50 2.53 16.68 -1.88
CA VAL A 50 1.75 15.43 -1.84
C VAL A 50 0.37 15.61 -2.51
N ALA A 51 -0.13 16.84 -2.65
CA ALA A 51 -1.35 17.16 -3.39
C ALA A 51 -1.17 17.06 -4.92
N SER A 52 0.06 16.89 -5.43
CA SER A 52 0.29 16.69 -6.87
C SER A 52 -0.34 15.39 -7.37
N TRP A 53 -0.85 15.43 -8.60
CA TRP A 53 -1.56 14.32 -9.25
C TRP A 53 -0.79 12.98 -9.22
N ILE A 54 0.55 13.01 -9.31
CA ILE A 54 1.37 11.79 -9.34
C ILE A 54 1.29 10.98 -8.02
N TYR A 55 0.99 11.63 -6.90
CA TYR A 55 0.84 10.94 -5.62
C TYR A 55 -0.54 10.28 -5.47
N LEU A 56 -1.54 10.76 -6.23
CA LEU A 56 -2.90 10.20 -6.24
C LEU A 56 -2.91 8.73 -6.64
N PHE A 57 -2.04 8.33 -7.58
CA PHE A 57 -1.99 6.94 -8.06
C PHE A 57 -1.65 5.93 -6.97
N GLY A 58 -0.87 6.31 -5.95
CA GLY A 58 -0.63 5.44 -4.80
C GLY A 58 -1.89 5.19 -3.97
N VAL A 59 -2.69 6.24 -3.74
CA VAL A 59 -3.97 6.12 -3.01
C VAL A 59 -5.00 5.37 -3.85
N ALA A 60 -5.07 5.66 -5.15
CA ALA A 60 -5.96 4.95 -6.08
C ALA A 60 -5.65 3.46 -6.17
N SER A 61 -4.35 3.06 -6.09
CA SER A 61 -3.96 1.65 -6.03
C SER A 61 -4.50 0.96 -4.78
N ILE A 62 -4.45 1.62 -3.62
CA ILE A 62 -5.01 1.06 -2.38
C ILE A 62 -6.54 0.96 -2.48
N ALA A 63 -7.21 1.99 -2.97
CA ALA A 63 -8.67 2.00 -3.10
C ALA A 63 -9.16 0.89 -4.06
N SER A 64 -8.53 0.75 -5.23
CA SER A 64 -8.86 -0.34 -6.17
C SER A 64 -8.56 -1.72 -5.59
N LEU A 65 -7.45 -1.89 -4.86
CA LEU A 65 -7.13 -3.15 -4.17
C LEU A 65 -8.18 -3.52 -3.12
N ILE A 66 -8.68 -2.56 -2.34
CA ILE A 66 -9.76 -2.80 -1.36
C ILE A 66 -11.01 -3.33 -2.08
N VAL A 67 -11.43 -2.71 -3.17
CA VAL A 67 -12.58 -3.17 -3.97
C VAL A 67 -12.34 -4.58 -4.51
N THR A 68 -11.12 -4.84 -5.03
CA THR A 68 -10.71 -6.14 -5.54
C THR A 68 -10.79 -7.22 -4.45
N VAL A 69 -10.24 -6.96 -3.26
CA VAL A 69 -10.25 -7.93 -2.15
C VAL A 69 -11.68 -8.18 -1.66
N LEU A 70 -12.50 -7.15 -1.49
CA LEU A 70 -13.87 -7.30 -1.02
C LEU A 70 -14.72 -8.08 -2.03
N SER A 71 -14.69 -7.72 -3.30
CA SER A 71 -15.41 -8.43 -4.35
C SER A 71 -14.91 -9.87 -4.52
N GLY A 72 -13.59 -10.09 -4.51
CA GLY A 72 -12.98 -11.41 -4.57
C GLY A 72 -13.35 -12.31 -3.39
N SER A 73 -13.43 -11.76 -2.18
CA SER A 73 -13.88 -12.51 -0.99
C SER A 73 -15.32 -12.99 -1.14
N ILE A 74 -16.21 -12.17 -1.70
CA ILE A 74 -17.59 -12.58 -1.98
C ILE A 74 -17.62 -13.73 -3.00
N LEU A 75 -16.85 -13.61 -4.08
CA LEU A 75 -16.75 -14.65 -5.11
C LEU A 75 -16.20 -15.96 -4.53
N ALA A 76 -15.14 -15.88 -3.70
CA ALA A 76 -14.52 -17.03 -3.08
C ALA A 76 -15.49 -17.81 -2.18
N VAL A 77 -16.30 -17.11 -1.38
CA VAL A 77 -17.32 -17.73 -0.50
C VAL A 77 -18.47 -18.34 -1.30
N LYS A 78 -18.88 -17.71 -2.41
CA LYS A 78 -20.03 -18.15 -3.20
C LYS A 78 -19.68 -19.24 -4.22
N GLY A 79 -18.48 -19.25 -4.74
CA GLY A 79 -17.95 -20.25 -5.67
C GLY A 79 -18.36 -20.04 -7.14
N PRO A 80 -17.76 -20.85 -8.05
CA PRO A 80 -17.89 -20.67 -9.50
C PRO A 80 -19.32 -20.73 -10.03
N ASN A 81 -20.12 -21.69 -9.57
CA ASN A 81 -21.49 -21.83 -10.04
C ASN A 81 -22.32 -20.57 -9.80
N TRP A 82 -22.10 -19.89 -8.68
CA TRP A 82 -22.85 -18.68 -8.36
C TRP A 82 -22.54 -17.54 -9.32
N TRP A 83 -21.26 -17.26 -9.59
CA TRP A 83 -20.92 -16.14 -10.48
C TRP A 83 -21.19 -16.43 -11.96
N HIS A 84 -21.31 -17.71 -12.37
CA HIS A 84 -21.67 -18.06 -13.75
C HIS A 84 -23.18 -18.16 -13.98
N GLN A 85 -24.01 -18.36 -12.96
CA GLN A 85 -25.41 -18.69 -13.14
C GLN A 85 -26.38 -17.66 -12.54
N THR A 86 -25.89 -16.66 -11.82
CA THR A 86 -26.78 -15.67 -11.19
C THR A 86 -26.46 -14.24 -11.59
N GLY A 87 -27.48 -13.38 -11.66
CA GLY A 87 -27.30 -11.95 -11.95
C GLY A 87 -26.39 -11.24 -10.95
N PRO A 88 -26.60 -11.40 -9.62
CA PRO A 88 -25.68 -10.86 -8.62
C PRO A 88 -24.25 -11.43 -8.75
N GLY A 89 -24.12 -12.70 -9.11
CA GLY A 89 -22.81 -13.32 -9.35
C GLY A 89 -22.05 -12.69 -10.50
N HIS A 90 -22.71 -12.48 -11.63
CA HIS A 90 -22.13 -11.75 -12.78
C HIS A 90 -21.72 -10.34 -12.40
N PHE A 91 -22.54 -9.64 -11.61
CA PHE A 91 -22.23 -8.28 -11.15
C PHE A 91 -20.94 -8.23 -10.31
N PHE A 92 -20.84 -9.09 -9.30
CA PHE A 92 -19.63 -9.13 -8.45
C PHE A 92 -18.40 -9.62 -9.22
N ASN A 93 -18.56 -10.56 -10.16
CA ASN A 93 -17.47 -11.00 -11.03
C ASN A 93 -16.98 -9.84 -11.92
N SER A 94 -17.89 -9.05 -12.47
CA SER A 94 -17.54 -7.86 -13.27
C SER A 94 -16.84 -6.80 -12.43
N ILE A 95 -17.33 -6.49 -11.22
CA ILE A 95 -16.66 -5.55 -10.31
C ILE A 95 -15.25 -6.03 -9.99
N HIS A 96 -15.08 -7.33 -9.70
CA HIS A 96 -13.77 -7.89 -9.39
C HIS A 96 -12.81 -7.71 -10.57
N LEU A 97 -13.21 -8.10 -11.78
CA LEU A 97 -12.40 -7.98 -12.99
C LEU A 97 -11.99 -6.52 -13.25
N TRP A 98 -12.98 -5.61 -13.31
CA TRP A 98 -12.70 -4.19 -13.57
C TRP A 98 -11.85 -3.52 -12.48
N SER A 99 -12.02 -3.92 -11.22
CA SER A 99 -11.17 -3.41 -10.14
C SER A 99 -9.74 -3.93 -10.23
N VAL A 100 -9.53 -5.17 -10.69
CA VAL A 100 -8.18 -5.71 -10.99
C VAL A 100 -7.53 -4.92 -12.10
N GLU A 101 -8.23 -4.68 -13.22
CA GLU A 101 -7.68 -3.89 -14.34
C GLU A 101 -7.35 -2.47 -13.91
N LEU A 102 -8.24 -1.81 -13.16
CA LEU A 102 -7.99 -0.49 -12.61
C LEU A 102 -6.77 -0.51 -11.67
N PHE A 103 -6.66 -1.50 -10.81
CA PHE A 103 -5.52 -1.66 -9.90
C PHE A 103 -4.20 -1.75 -10.67
N PHE A 104 -4.13 -2.58 -11.73
CA PHE A 104 -2.94 -2.67 -12.55
C PHE A 104 -2.63 -1.37 -13.28
N PHE A 105 -3.62 -0.73 -13.87
CA PHE A 105 -3.44 0.54 -14.55
C PHE A 105 -2.84 1.60 -13.62
N VAL A 106 -3.46 1.84 -12.46
CA VAL A 106 -2.99 2.87 -11.52
C VAL A 106 -1.65 2.50 -10.89
N MET A 107 -1.40 1.21 -10.65
CA MET A 107 -0.14 0.70 -10.12
C MET A 107 1.01 0.87 -11.10
N VAL A 108 0.81 0.60 -12.39
CA VAL A 108 1.81 0.81 -13.43
C VAL A 108 2.17 2.30 -13.53
N VAL A 109 1.16 3.19 -13.55
CA VAL A 109 1.39 4.64 -13.57
C VAL A 109 2.12 5.10 -12.30
N HIS A 110 1.72 4.57 -11.13
CA HIS A 110 2.40 4.83 -9.87
C HIS A 110 3.88 4.41 -9.91
N LEU A 111 4.17 3.18 -10.30
CA LEU A 111 5.54 2.65 -10.38
C LEU A 111 6.38 3.44 -11.39
N TRP A 112 5.83 3.72 -12.56
CA TRP A 112 6.47 4.53 -13.60
C TRP A 112 6.80 5.94 -13.09
N GLY A 113 5.83 6.62 -12.50
CA GLY A 113 6.04 7.95 -11.94
C GLY A 113 7.08 7.97 -10.82
N LYS A 114 7.06 6.96 -9.92
CA LYS A 114 8.06 6.82 -8.85
C LYS A 114 9.46 6.49 -9.37
N TYR A 115 9.55 5.78 -10.49
CA TYR A 115 10.82 5.57 -11.18
C TYR A 115 11.42 6.89 -11.65
N TRP A 116 10.67 7.72 -12.39
CA TRP A 116 11.14 9.01 -12.88
C TRP A 116 11.45 10.03 -11.78
N MET A 117 10.79 9.89 -10.64
CA MET A 117 11.11 10.69 -9.44
C MET A 117 12.35 10.19 -8.68
N ALA A 118 13.03 9.14 -9.14
CA ALA A 118 14.11 8.46 -8.44
C ALA A 118 13.73 8.18 -6.96
N ALA A 119 12.57 7.52 -6.75
CA ALA A 119 11.95 7.37 -5.42
C ALA A 119 12.79 6.53 -4.45
N TRP A 120 13.88 5.91 -4.90
CA TRP A 120 14.88 5.22 -4.07
C TRP A 120 15.86 6.16 -3.37
N ARG A 121 15.94 7.43 -3.78
CA ARG A 121 16.87 8.40 -3.19
C ARG A 121 16.55 8.75 -1.73
N GLY A 122 17.52 9.31 -1.01
CA GLY A 122 17.33 9.74 0.39
C GLY A 122 16.99 8.61 1.35
N GLY A 123 17.63 7.45 1.19
CA GLY A 123 17.44 6.29 2.09
C GLY A 123 16.16 5.47 1.84
N ARG A 124 15.40 5.74 0.74
CA ARG A 124 14.10 5.12 0.44
C ARG A 124 14.19 3.87 -0.43
N ILE A 125 15.37 3.28 -0.63
CA ILE A 125 15.55 2.10 -1.48
C ILE A 125 14.63 0.93 -1.07
N ARG A 126 14.43 0.73 0.24
CA ARG A 126 13.54 -0.33 0.75
C ARG A 126 12.09 -0.08 0.37
N VAL A 127 11.64 1.17 0.40
CA VAL A 127 10.28 1.57 -0.03
C VAL A 127 10.09 1.25 -1.51
N TRP A 128 11.06 1.62 -2.35
CA TRP A 128 10.97 1.39 -3.79
C TRP A 128 10.99 -0.11 -4.13
N VAL A 129 11.94 -0.86 -3.54
CA VAL A 129 12.07 -2.32 -3.78
C VAL A 129 10.82 -3.07 -3.34
N THR A 130 10.25 -2.76 -2.17
CA THR A 130 9.01 -3.42 -1.72
C THR A 130 7.85 -3.12 -2.66
N GLY A 131 7.73 -1.89 -3.19
CA GLY A 131 6.73 -1.55 -4.20
C GLY A 131 6.90 -2.34 -5.51
N ALA A 132 8.14 -2.50 -5.98
CA ALA A 132 8.44 -3.33 -7.15
C ALA A 132 8.10 -4.82 -6.91
N ILE A 133 8.37 -5.34 -5.71
CA ILE A 133 8.00 -6.72 -5.33
C ILE A 133 6.47 -6.88 -5.30
N VAL A 134 5.72 -5.91 -4.78
CA VAL A 134 4.25 -5.92 -4.85
C VAL A 134 3.77 -6.11 -6.29
N PHE A 135 4.33 -5.34 -7.23
CA PHE A 135 4.00 -5.47 -8.66
C PHE A 135 4.30 -6.88 -9.17
N LEU A 136 5.50 -7.41 -8.90
CA LEU A 136 5.91 -8.73 -9.34
C LEU A 136 5.02 -9.86 -8.78
N VAL A 137 4.52 -9.73 -7.55
CA VAL A 137 3.60 -10.73 -6.94
C VAL A 137 2.17 -10.52 -7.42
N ALA A 138 1.76 -9.29 -7.73
CA ALA A 138 0.44 -9.02 -8.27
C ALA A 138 0.21 -9.67 -9.65
N VAL A 139 1.25 -9.77 -10.50
CA VAL A 139 1.15 -10.40 -11.82
C VAL A 139 0.71 -11.87 -11.74
N PRO A 140 1.39 -12.79 -11.03
CA PRO A 140 0.92 -14.16 -10.88
C PRO A 140 -0.40 -14.25 -10.11
N THR A 141 -0.71 -13.28 -9.22
CA THR A 141 -2.01 -13.22 -8.56
C THR A 141 -3.13 -13.01 -9.58
N ALA A 142 -3.00 -12.03 -10.47
CA ALA A 142 -3.99 -11.79 -11.54
C ALA A 142 -4.05 -12.97 -12.52
N PHE A 143 -2.90 -13.52 -12.89
CA PHE A 143 -2.81 -14.67 -13.79
C PHE A 143 -3.59 -15.89 -13.23
N THR A 144 -3.35 -16.28 -11.98
CA THR A 144 -4.06 -17.39 -11.35
C THR A 144 -5.56 -17.12 -11.22
N GLY A 145 -5.96 -15.85 -11.00
CA GLY A 145 -7.37 -15.43 -10.99
C GLY A 145 -8.02 -15.58 -12.35
N TYR A 146 -7.34 -15.16 -13.40
CA TYR A 146 -7.83 -15.35 -14.77
C TYR A 146 -8.03 -16.82 -15.09
N LEU A 147 -7.07 -17.68 -14.76
CA LEU A 147 -7.21 -19.13 -14.95
C LEU A 147 -8.35 -19.75 -14.12
N SER A 148 -8.75 -19.11 -13.03
CA SER A 148 -9.83 -19.58 -12.15
C SER A 148 -11.23 -19.24 -12.64
N GLN A 149 -11.39 -18.51 -13.74
CA GLN A 149 -12.70 -18.11 -14.29
C GLN A 149 -13.53 -19.28 -14.84
N GLN A 150 -12.92 -20.41 -15.18
CA GLN A 150 -13.57 -21.59 -15.75
C GLN A 150 -14.40 -21.33 -17.03
N ASN A 151 -14.04 -20.33 -17.80
CA ASN A 151 -14.62 -20.05 -19.10
C ASN A 151 -13.71 -20.54 -20.22
N PHE A 152 -14.13 -20.40 -21.48
CA PHE A 152 -13.34 -20.81 -22.66
C PHE A 152 -11.97 -20.13 -22.68
N ASP A 153 -11.92 -18.81 -22.43
CA ASP A 153 -10.69 -18.05 -22.50
C ASP A 153 -9.68 -18.49 -21.45
N SER A 154 -10.14 -18.76 -20.20
CA SER A 154 -9.26 -19.26 -19.15
C SER A 154 -8.68 -20.64 -19.45
N GLN A 155 -9.47 -21.53 -20.05
CA GLN A 155 -9.02 -22.87 -20.49
C GLN A 155 -8.01 -22.76 -21.63
N TRP A 156 -8.27 -21.88 -22.60
CA TRP A 156 -7.38 -21.60 -23.71
C TRP A 156 -6.03 -21.07 -23.23
N ILE A 157 -6.04 -20.05 -22.38
CA ILE A 157 -4.81 -19.49 -21.80
C ILE A 157 -4.07 -20.50 -20.94
N SER A 158 -4.76 -21.33 -20.14
CA SER A 158 -4.12 -22.42 -19.39
C SER A 158 -3.36 -23.37 -20.30
N THR A 159 -3.98 -23.77 -21.42
CA THR A 159 -3.38 -24.68 -22.40
C THR A 159 -2.14 -24.05 -23.06
N GLN A 160 -2.24 -22.78 -23.48
CA GLN A 160 -1.13 -22.06 -24.13
C GLN A 160 0.03 -21.80 -23.16
N SER A 161 -0.25 -21.46 -21.91
CA SER A 161 0.76 -21.16 -20.92
C SER A 161 1.44 -22.37 -20.31
N LYS A 162 0.87 -23.56 -20.43
CA LYS A 162 1.42 -24.81 -19.88
C LYS A 162 2.85 -25.05 -20.32
N ASP A 163 3.12 -24.97 -21.61
CA ASP A 163 4.44 -25.26 -22.16
C ASP A 163 5.48 -24.19 -21.76
N ALA A 164 5.02 -22.92 -21.70
CA ALA A 164 5.87 -21.83 -21.20
C ALA A 164 6.26 -22.04 -19.72
N ILE A 165 5.29 -22.40 -18.86
CA ILE A 165 5.56 -22.67 -17.45
C ILE A 165 6.44 -23.93 -17.29
N ASN A 166 6.20 -24.98 -18.06
CA ASN A 166 7.02 -26.20 -18.04
C ASN A 166 8.48 -25.92 -18.45
N SER A 167 8.69 -25.05 -19.44
CA SER A 167 10.04 -24.68 -19.91
C SER A 167 10.88 -23.96 -18.86
N THR A 168 10.24 -23.30 -17.88
CA THR A 168 10.93 -22.68 -16.75
C THR A 168 11.33 -23.66 -15.64
N GLY A 169 10.92 -24.94 -15.74
CA GLY A 169 11.06 -25.93 -14.67
C GLY A 169 10.02 -25.83 -13.55
N LEU A 170 9.12 -24.85 -13.59
CA LEU A 170 8.10 -24.65 -12.57
C LEU A 170 6.85 -25.52 -12.76
N GLY A 171 6.69 -26.14 -13.93
CA GLY A 171 5.47 -26.86 -14.29
C GLY A 171 5.14 -28.07 -13.41
N SER A 172 6.11 -28.70 -12.78
CA SER A 172 5.87 -29.76 -11.79
C SER A 172 5.29 -29.26 -10.48
N PHE A 173 5.58 -28.01 -10.13
CA PHE A 173 5.13 -27.36 -8.90
C PHE A 173 3.90 -26.47 -9.14
N PHE A 174 3.85 -25.80 -10.30
CA PHE A 174 2.80 -24.84 -10.67
C PHE A 174 2.05 -25.35 -11.91
N ASN A 175 1.00 -26.13 -11.68
CA ASN A 175 0.22 -26.73 -12.75
C ASN A 175 -0.96 -25.86 -13.15
N VAL A 176 -0.80 -25.09 -14.22
CA VAL A 176 -1.80 -24.15 -14.75
C VAL A 176 -3.11 -24.82 -15.26
N LEU A 177 -3.08 -26.12 -15.53
CA LEU A 177 -4.28 -26.89 -15.92
C LEU A 177 -5.06 -27.41 -14.70
N ASN A 178 -4.51 -27.30 -13.49
CA ASN A 178 -5.18 -27.73 -12.28
C ASN A 178 -5.98 -26.58 -11.69
N PHE A 179 -7.29 -26.56 -11.94
CA PHE A 179 -8.18 -25.54 -11.40
C PHE A 179 -8.07 -25.40 -9.87
N GLY A 180 -8.11 -26.53 -9.13
CA GLY A 180 -8.04 -26.47 -7.67
C GLY A 180 -6.78 -25.82 -7.15
N GLN A 181 -5.64 -26.06 -7.82
CA GLN A 181 -4.39 -25.40 -7.50
C GLN A 181 -4.44 -23.90 -7.83
N MET A 182 -4.86 -23.54 -9.03
CA MET A 182 -4.93 -22.12 -9.45
C MET A 182 -5.90 -21.33 -8.57
N TYR A 183 -7.08 -21.91 -8.30
CA TYR A 183 -8.06 -21.31 -7.41
C TYR A 183 -7.53 -21.14 -5.98
N GLY A 184 -6.95 -22.20 -5.39
CA GLY A 184 -6.37 -22.11 -4.04
C GLY A 184 -5.25 -21.07 -3.91
N TRP A 185 -4.39 -20.96 -4.92
CA TRP A 185 -3.34 -19.94 -4.95
C TRP A 185 -3.94 -18.54 -5.06
N HIS A 186 -4.96 -18.37 -5.90
CA HIS A 186 -5.59 -17.07 -6.12
C HIS A 186 -6.47 -16.61 -4.94
N VAL A 187 -7.20 -17.52 -4.30
CA VAL A 187 -8.14 -17.12 -3.23
C VAL A 187 -7.44 -16.91 -1.89
N LEU A 188 -6.32 -17.58 -1.66
CA LEU A 188 -5.67 -17.57 -0.35
C LEU A 188 -4.21 -17.12 -0.42
N LEU A 189 -3.34 -17.90 -1.05
CA LEU A 189 -1.90 -17.74 -0.90
C LEU A 189 -1.39 -16.40 -1.45
N LEU A 190 -1.71 -16.11 -2.71
CA LEU A 190 -1.20 -14.92 -3.39
C LEU A 190 -1.87 -13.62 -2.90
N PRO A 191 -3.19 -13.53 -2.69
CA PRO A 191 -3.79 -12.34 -2.11
C PRO A 191 -3.28 -12.02 -0.71
N VAL A 192 -3.08 -13.02 0.16
CA VAL A 192 -2.49 -12.81 1.49
C VAL A 192 -1.06 -12.26 1.36
N ALA A 193 -0.25 -12.81 0.44
CA ALA A 193 1.09 -12.27 0.17
C ALA A 193 1.04 -10.81 -0.32
N VAL A 194 0.14 -10.48 -1.25
CA VAL A 194 -0.05 -9.10 -1.74
C VAL A 194 -0.45 -8.17 -0.60
N ILE A 195 -1.42 -8.56 0.23
CA ILE A 195 -1.89 -7.74 1.35
C ILE A 195 -0.76 -7.46 2.34
N ILE A 196 0.01 -8.49 2.71
CA ILE A 196 1.16 -8.35 3.63
C ILE A 196 2.23 -7.42 3.02
N LEU A 197 2.55 -7.62 1.75
CA LEU A 197 3.54 -6.80 1.06
C LEU A 197 3.09 -5.33 0.91
N VAL A 198 1.81 -5.10 0.57
CA VAL A 198 1.24 -3.75 0.49
C VAL A 198 1.23 -3.09 1.87
N ALA A 199 0.84 -3.81 2.92
CA ALA A 199 0.89 -3.30 4.29
C ALA A 199 2.33 -2.91 4.68
N ALA A 200 3.30 -3.78 4.44
CA ALA A 200 4.71 -3.48 4.69
C ALA A 200 5.21 -2.28 3.87
N HIS A 201 4.84 -2.20 2.59
CA HIS A 201 5.18 -1.07 1.72
C HIS A 201 4.61 0.25 2.25
N VAL A 202 3.32 0.27 2.61
CA VAL A 202 2.66 1.47 3.16
C VAL A 202 3.29 1.90 4.49
N LEU A 203 3.60 0.96 5.39
CA LEU A 203 4.28 1.25 6.64
C LEU A 203 5.68 1.84 6.40
N LEU A 204 6.44 1.31 5.44
CA LEU A 204 7.73 1.88 5.04
C LEU A 204 7.58 3.29 4.47
N VAL A 205 6.55 3.54 3.62
CA VAL A 205 6.25 4.88 3.11
C VAL A 205 5.93 5.84 4.26
N ARG A 206 5.13 5.41 5.24
CA ARG A 206 4.79 6.23 6.41
C ARG A 206 6.02 6.57 7.25
N ASN A 207 6.91 5.59 7.44
CA ASN A 207 8.12 5.78 8.25
C ASN A 207 9.16 6.69 7.58
N HIS A 208 9.38 6.53 6.26
CA HIS A 208 10.43 7.27 5.52
C HIS A 208 9.91 8.54 4.83
N GLY A 209 8.59 8.74 4.83
CA GLY A 209 7.93 9.79 4.05
C GLY A 209 7.95 9.54 2.54
N VAL A 210 7.11 10.26 1.81
CA VAL A 210 7.10 10.24 0.35
C VAL A 210 8.31 10.99 -0.21
N VAL A 211 8.82 10.55 -1.38
CA VAL A 211 9.94 11.22 -2.02
C VAL A 211 9.53 12.66 -2.42
N PRO A 212 10.29 13.71 -2.03
CA PRO A 212 10.02 15.08 -2.47
C PRO A 212 10.35 15.26 -3.95
N PRO A 213 9.81 16.30 -4.61
CA PRO A 213 10.27 16.74 -5.92
C PRO A 213 11.77 17.04 -5.92
N PHE A 214 12.38 17.09 -7.11
CA PHE A 214 13.75 17.58 -7.23
C PHE A 214 13.79 19.09 -6.93
N GLU A 215 14.77 19.52 -6.15
CA GLU A 215 15.00 20.94 -5.89
C GLU A 215 15.54 21.64 -7.14
N LEU A 216 15.10 22.87 -7.40
CA LEU A 216 15.50 23.62 -8.61
C LEU A 216 17.00 23.92 -8.66
N HIS A 217 17.66 24.07 -7.49
CA HIS A 217 19.12 24.30 -7.45
C HIS A 217 19.96 23.05 -7.73
N GLU A 218 19.35 21.86 -7.78
CA GLU A 218 20.03 20.67 -8.33
C GLU A 218 20.14 20.74 -9.86
N ARG A 219 19.51 21.74 -10.50
CA ARG A 219 19.56 22.04 -11.92
C ARG A 219 20.02 23.49 -12.14
N PRO A 220 21.35 23.77 -12.11
CA PRO A 220 21.84 25.12 -12.29
C PRO A 220 21.35 25.81 -13.56
N GLU A 221 21.12 25.04 -14.64
CA GLU A 221 20.57 25.52 -15.90
C GLU A 221 19.10 25.99 -15.81
N LEU A 222 18.32 25.55 -14.81
CA LEU A 222 16.94 25.99 -14.61
C LEU A 222 16.83 27.09 -13.54
N ALA A 223 17.82 27.23 -12.68
CA ALA A 223 17.87 28.28 -11.67
C ALA A 223 18.05 29.68 -12.31
N GLY A 224 18.65 29.75 -13.53
CA GLY A 224 18.84 30.98 -14.28
C GLY A 224 17.61 31.48 -15.04
N THR A 225 16.56 30.68 -15.19
CA THR A 225 15.35 31.07 -15.91
C THR A 225 14.20 31.58 -15.02
N GLY A 226 14.41 31.54 -13.69
CA GLY A 226 13.42 32.00 -12.69
C GLY A 226 13.41 33.52 -12.46
N ASP A 227 14.36 34.28 -13.05
CA ASP A 227 14.39 35.73 -12.94
C ASP A 227 13.50 36.38 -14.03
N VAL A 228 12.19 36.05 -14.00
CA VAL A 228 11.22 36.94 -14.63
C VAL A 228 11.12 38.15 -13.71
N ARG A 229 12.00 39.13 -13.94
CA ARG A 229 11.87 40.49 -13.42
C ARG A 229 10.38 40.88 -13.52
N ALA A 230 9.77 41.14 -12.40
CA ALA A 230 8.57 41.96 -12.37
C ALA A 230 8.83 43.18 -13.22
N ALA A 231 8.16 43.30 -14.35
CA ALA A 231 8.24 44.51 -15.17
C ALA A 231 7.90 45.69 -14.27
N PRO A 232 8.69 46.79 -14.27
CA PRO A 232 8.36 47.98 -13.50
C PRO A 232 6.98 48.45 -13.98
N GLY A 233 6.06 48.59 -13.03
CA GLY A 233 4.74 49.15 -13.30
C GLY A 233 4.87 50.52 -13.97
N PRO A 234 3.90 50.94 -14.79
CA PRO A 234 3.92 52.24 -15.46
C PRO A 234 3.99 53.33 -14.41
N GLU A 235 5.02 54.19 -14.51
CA GLU A 235 5.15 55.39 -13.74
C GLU A 235 3.97 56.28 -14.09
N VAL A 236 3.10 56.57 -13.11
CA VAL A 236 2.05 57.57 -13.22
C VAL A 236 2.69 58.93 -13.01
N HIS A 237 2.99 59.63 -14.11
CA HIS A 237 3.32 61.07 -14.05
C HIS A 237 2.03 61.86 -13.72
N SER A 238 2.00 62.46 -12.57
CA SER A 238 1.08 63.48 -12.17
C SER A 238 1.42 64.86 -12.78
#